data_98e2bb2c98767941e941565b9af7542f
#
_entry.id   98e2bb2c98767941e941565b9af7542f
#
_cell.length_a   1.000
_cell.length_b   1.000
_cell.length_c   1.000
_cell.angle_alpha   90.00
_cell.angle_beta   90.00
_cell.angle_gamma   90.00
#
_symmetry.space_group_name_H-M   'P 1'
#
loop_
_entity.id
_entity.type
_entity.pdbx_description
1 polymer ?
#
loop_
_entity_poly.entity_id
_entity_poly.type
_entity_poly.pdbx_seq_one_letter_code
_entity_poly.pdbx_strand_id
1 'polypeptide(L)'
;MLRSTFVVLLARNAVGFSPNLSSIVGVDGGMGARNSRNFVSATRPAGSTALFASGGVSAEEVLKAPKWPEKWPFYEDDFSRMDESSDGDFYSQPRLVYHIDDSAVKALTKYYAKALPKGADVLDICSSWVSHFPKDWEHGKRTGLGMNEFELSKNVQLDEYKVKDLNVDAKFPFDDNSFDVVTCVVSVDYLNKPLEVFNEIRRVLRPGGKAIMSMSNRCFPTKAIQIWNQTNDMEHIFIVGSYFHYAGGFDPPVSRDISPNPGRSDPMYIVEGRKKA
;
A
#
# COMPACT_ATOMS: atom_id res chain seq x y z
N MET A 1 -5.23 35.22 9.31
CA MET A 1 -4.89 33.80 9.41
C MET A 1 -5.83 33.01 8.52
N LEU A 2 -5.44 32.81 7.27
CA LEU A 2 -6.21 31.98 6.32
C LEU A 2 -5.91 30.51 6.61
N ARG A 3 -6.90 29.76 7.04
CA ARG A 3 -6.84 28.30 7.13
C ARG A 3 -7.04 27.74 5.72
N SER A 4 -5.98 27.25 5.10
CA SER A 4 -6.06 26.48 3.85
C SER A 4 -6.80 25.17 4.12
N THR A 5 -8.01 25.06 3.65
CA THR A 5 -8.83 23.85 3.76
C THR A 5 -8.63 23.05 2.48
N PHE A 6 -7.96 21.92 2.55
CA PHE A 6 -7.72 21.05 1.39
C PHE A 6 -8.97 20.26 1.02
N VAL A 7 -9.41 20.42 -0.23
CA VAL A 7 -10.46 19.60 -0.85
C VAL A 7 -9.79 18.72 -1.89
N VAL A 8 -9.71 17.42 -1.66
CA VAL A 8 -9.39 16.46 -2.71
C VAL A 8 -10.67 16.22 -3.49
N LEU A 9 -10.85 16.95 -4.60
CA LEU A 9 -11.97 16.77 -5.50
C LEU A 9 -11.51 15.90 -6.66
N LEU A 10 -11.78 14.60 -6.59
CA LEU A 10 -11.74 13.71 -7.74
C LEU A 10 -13.03 13.95 -8.55
N ALA A 11 -13.13 15.12 -9.22
CA ALA A 11 -14.27 15.43 -10.07
C ALA A 11 -14.05 14.88 -11.47
N ARG A 12 -14.88 13.94 -11.88
CA ARG A 12 -15.04 13.57 -13.29
C ARG A 12 -16.13 14.45 -13.92
N ASN A 13 -15.76 15.28 -14.88
CA ASN A 13 -16.70 15.85 -15.82
C ASN A 13 -16.74 14.97 -17.06
N ALA A 14 -17.90 14.35 -17.29
CA ALA A 14 -18.22 13.69 -18.55
C ALA A 14 -18.61 14.77 -19.57
N VAL A 15 -17.79 14.99 -20.61
CA VAL A 15 -18.18 15.70 -21.80
C VAL A 15 -17.73 14.87 -23.01
N GLY A 16 -18.73 14.39 -23.76
CA GLY A 16 -18.51 13.65 -24.99
C GLY A 16 -18.05 14.58 -26.13
N PHE A 17 -17.13 14.07 -26.94
CA PHE A 17 -16.87 14.62 -28.27
C PHE A 17 -16.70 13.50 -29.30
N SER A 18 -17.45 13.61 -30.39
CA SER A 18 -17.39 12.72 -31.56
C SER A 18 -16.14 12.97 -32.41
N PRO A 19 -15.63 11.93 -33.10
CA PRO A 19 -14.50 12.09 -33.99
C PRO A 19 -14.95 12.37 -35.41
N ASN A 20 -14.21 13.23 -36.10
CA ASN A 20 -14.30 13.44 -37.55
C ASN A 20 -13.30 12.51 -38.29
N LEU A 21 -13.82 11.85 -39.31
CA LEU A 21 -13.08 11.04 -40.27
C LEU A 21 -12.38 11.90 -41.32
N SER A 22 -11.18 11.50 -41.76
CA SER A 22 -10.80 11.53 -43.18
C SER A 22 -9.64 10.55 -43.46
N SER A 23 -9.98 9.52 -44.16
CA SER A 23 -9.44 8.82 -45.34
C SER A 23 -7.92 8.92 -45.64
N ILE A 24 -7.31 7.75 -46.00
CA ILE A 24 -6.81 7.40 -47.36
C ILE A 24 -6.22 5.97 -47.37
N VAL A 25 -6.82 5.09 -48.26
CA VAL A 25 -6.27 4.07 -49.18
C VAL A 25 -5.13 3.15 -48.68
N GLY A 26 -5.24 1.85 -48.49
CA GLY A 26 -5.58 0.74 -49.36
C GLY A 26 -4.32 -0.09 -49.70
N VAL A 27 -4.31 -1.39 -49.44
CA VAL A 27 -3.96 -2.51 -50.33
C VAL A 27 -3.98 -3.86 -49.55
N ASP A 28 -4.50 -4.85 -50.22
CA ASP A 28 -4.85 -6.25 -49.85
C ASP A 28 -3.79 -7.11 -49.20
N GLY A 29 -4.27 -8.14 -48.46
CA GLY A 29 -3.54 -9.39 -48.27
C GLY A 29 -3.89 -10.24 -47.02
N GLY A 30 -4.99 -11.03 -47.07
CA GLY A 30 -5.00 -12.42 -46.62
C GLY A 30 -5.02 -12.79 -45.13
N MET A 31 -6.18 -13.28 -44.67
CA MET A 31 -6.45 -14.38 -43.73
C MET A 31 -5.87 -14.36 -42.32
N GLY A 32 -6.77 -14.38 -41.32
CA GLY A 32 -6.47 -14.84 -39.98
C GLY A 32 -7.31 -14.13 -38.90
N ALA A 33 -8.57 -14.54 -38.71
CA ALA A 33 -9.42 -14.05 -37.64
C ALA A 33 -8.81 -14.33 -36.27
N ARG A 34 -8.34 -13.32 -35.58
CA ARG A 34 -8.17 -13.31 -34.11
C ARG A 34 -8.96 -12.12 -33.58
N ASN A 35 -9.94 -12.44 -32.73
CA ASN A 35 -10.71 -11.50 -31.96
C ASN A 35 -9.76 -10.63 -31.09
N SER A 36 -9.38 -9.49 -31.58
CA SER A 36 -8.78 -8.44 -30.76
C SER A 36 -9.93 -7.63 -30.14
N ARG A 37 -10.22 -7.86 -28.88
CA ARG A 37 -10.99 -6.92 -28.07
C ARG A 37 -10.18 -5.63 -28.00
N ASN A 38 -10.64 -4.61 -28.66
CA ASN A 38 -10.09 -3.25 -28.54
C ASN A 38 -10.26 -2.76 -27.10
N PHE A 39 -9.19 -2.80 -26.32
CA PHE A 39 -9.09 -2.06 -25.09
C PHE A 39 -9.05 -0.56 -25.46
N VAL A 40 -10.15 0.13 -25.27
CA VAL A 40 -10.16 1.60 -25.27
C VAL A 40 -9.52 2.03 -23.96
N SER A 41 -8.24 2.41 -24.04
CA SER A 41 -7.55 3.09 -22.96
C SER A 41 -8.30 4.38 -22.65
N ALA A 42 -9.04 4.43 -21.55
CA ALA A 42 -9.60 5.67 -21.04
C ALA A 42 -8.42 6.50 -20.49
N THR A 43 -7.94 7.43 -21.31
CA THR A 43 -6.96 8.44 -20.85
C THR A 43 -7.58 9.24 -19.71
N ARG A 44 -6.99 9.14 -18.53
CA ARG A 44 -7.29 10.03 -17.39
C ARG A 44 -7.11 11.48 -17.84
N PRO A 45 -8.03 12.40 -17.55
CA PRO A 45 -7.78 13.82 -17.80
C PRO A 45 -6.58 14.27 -16.96
N ALA A 46 -5.68 15.03 -17.58
CA ALA A 46 -4.42 15.55 -17.05
C ALA A 46 -4.58 16.56 -15.87
N GLY A 47 -5.54 16.35 -14.99
CA GLY A 47 -5.88 17.24 -13.87
C GLY A 47 -5.72 16.64 -12.47
N SER A 48 -5.43 15.33 -12.33
CA SER A 48 -5.39 14.70 -11.00
C SER A 48 -4.00 14.69 -10.35
N THR A 49 -2.93 14.95 -11.09
CA THR A 49 -1.54 14.95 -10.59
C THR A 49 -1.07 16.29 -9.98
N ALA A 50 -1.92 17.31 -9.94
CA ALA A 50 -1.50 18.67 -9.56
C ALA A 50 -1.75 19.05 -8.09
N LEU A 51 -2.33 18.18 -7.26
CA LEU A 51 -2.77 18.57 -5.91
C LEU A 51 -1.62 18.73 -4.91
N PHE A 52 -0.47 18.11 -5.15
CA PHE A 52 0.72 18.22 -4.28
C PHE A 52 1.97 18.78 -4.98
N ALA A 53 1.85 19.19 -6.26
CA ALA A 53 2.98 19.55 -7.11
C ALA A 53 3.55 20.96 -6.89
N SER A 54 2.96 21.79 -6.03
CA SER A 54 3.43 23.17 -5.86
C SER A 54 3.27 23.67 -4.43
N GLY A 55 4.22 23.33 -3.59
CA GLY A 55 4.37 23.93 -2.26
C GLY A 55 4.12 22.97 -1.11
N GLY A 56 5.12 22.21 -0.78
CA GLY A 56 5.54 21.87 0.57
C GLY A 56 4.53 21.31 1.59
N VAL A 57 3.56 20.45 1.18
CA VAL A 57 2.78 19.70 2.18
C VAL A 57 3.68 18.62 2.76
N SER A 58 3.91 18.65 4.09
CA SER A 58 4.67 17.59 4.75
C SER A 58 3.84 16.31 4.88
N ALA A 59 4.54 15.18 5.04
CA ALA A 59 3.87 13.89 5.23
C ALA A 59 2.86 13.92 6.38
N GLU A 60 3.17 14.62 7.49
CA GLU A 60 2.32 14.77 8.66
C GLU A 60 1.06 15.58 8.37
N GLU A 61 1.11 16.49 7.41
CA GLU A 61 -0.03 17.34 7.06
C GLU A 61 -1.04 16.63 6.17
N VAL A 62 -0.63 15.64 5.38
CA VAL A 62 -1.51 14.91 4.44
C VAL A 62 -2.74 14.35 5.15
N LEU A 63 -2.55 13.73 6.33
CA LEU A 63 -3.62 13.08 7.09
C LEU A 63 -4.10 13.88 8.30
N LYS A 64 -3.62 15.11 8.51
CA LYS A 64 -4.00 15.92 9.66
C LYS A 64 -5.46 16.38 9.62
N ALA A 65 -5.97 16.71 8.44
CA ALA A 65 -7.36 17.12 8.23
C ALA A 65 -7.81 16.80 6.79
N PRO A 66 -7.75 15.54 6.37
CA PRO A 66 -8.09 15.15 5.02
C PRO A 66 -9.59 15.33 4.80
N LYS A 67 -9.99 15.76 3.61
CA LYS A 67 -11.38 15.75 3.19
C LYS A 67 -11.65 14.47 2.43
N TRP A 68 -12.14 13.47 3.15
CA TRP A 68 -12.54 12.22 2.54
C TRP A 68 -13.78 12.41 1.69
N PRO A 69 -13.82 11.89 0.43
CA PRO A 69 -15.06 11.75 -0.31
C PRO A 69 -16.10 10.94 0.49
N GLU A 70 -17.39 11.22 0.27
CA GLU A 70 -18.47 10.49 0.95
C GLU A 70 -18.45 8.97 0.66
N LYS A 71 -18.02 8.61 -0.55
CA LYS A 71 -17.90 7.21 -1.00
C LYS A 71 -16.46 6.88 -1.34
N TRP A 72 -16.16 5.58 -1.34
CA TRP A 72 -14.90 5.04 -1.84
C TRP A 72 -14.54 5.64 -3.20
N PRO A 73 -13.37 6.34 -3.31
CA PRO A 73 -13.08 7.15 -4.50
C PRO A 73 -12.36 6.41 -5.61
N PHE A 74 -11.96 5.16 -5.39
CA PHE A 74 -11.14 4.41 -6.33
C PHE A 74 -11.99 3.43 -7.14
N TYR A 75 -11.47 3.06 -8.32
CA TYR A 75 -12.08 2.11 -9.25
C TYR A 75 -11.29 0.81 -9.25
N GLU A 76 -11.88 -0.27 -9.75
CA GLU A 76 -11.20 -1.55 -9.91
C GLU A 76 -9.90 -1.44 -10.70
N ASP A 77 -9.91 -0.65 -11.79
CA ASP A 77 -8.72 -0.41 -12.61
C ASP A 77 -7.57 0.24 -11.84
N ASP A 78 -7.83 1.02 -10.79
CA ASP A 78 -6.80 1.63 -9.95
C ASP A 78 -5.96 0.58 -9.22
N PHE A 79 -6.53 -0.61 -8.99
CA PHE A 79 -5.90 -1.76 -8.33
C PHE A 79 -5.42 -2.85 -9.30
N SER A 80 -5.61 -2.66 -10.61
CA SER A 80 -5.00 -3.51 -11.63
C SER A 80 -3.48 -3.34 -11.64
N ARG A 81 -2.77 -4.33 -12.18
CA ARG A 81 -1.30 -4.33 -12.22
C ARG A 81 -0.83 -4.52 -13.66
N MET A 82 0.39 -4.10 -13.97
CA MET A 82 0.96 -4.37 -15.30
C MET A 82 1.18 -5.87 -15.53
N ASP A 83 1.48 -6.62 -14.47
CA ASP A 83 1.63 -8.08 -14.49
C ASP A 83 0.57 -8.71 -13.57
N GLU A 84 -0.51 -9.20 -14.17
CA GLU A 84 -1.60 -9.93 -13.49
C GLU A 84 -1.35 -11.45 -13.42
N SER A 85 -0.16 -11.94 -13.76
CA SER A 85 0.21 -13.35 -13.52
C SER A 85 0.19 -13.66 -12.03
N SER A 86 0.12 -14.95 -11.70
CA SER A 86 0.08 -15.41 -10.31
C SER A 86 1.21 -14.81 -9.47
N ASP A 87 0.86 -14.25 -8.33
CA ASP A 87 1.85 -13.76 -7.36
C ASP A 87 2.67 -14.93 -6.79
N GLY A 88 2.06 -16.12 -6.68
CA GLY A 88 2.78 -17.34 -6.31
C GLY A 88 3.95 -17.66 -7.24
N ASP A 89 3.80 -17.44 -8.56
CA ASP A 89 4.87 -17.63 -9.53
C ASP A 89 5.95 -16.54 -9.40
N PHE A 90 5.54 -15.28 -9.28
CA PHE A 90 6.46 -14.14 -9.12
C PHE A 90 7.31 -14.22 -7.85
N TYR A 91 6.71 -14.64 -6.74
CA TYR A 91 7.39 -14.78 -5.45
C TYR A 91 7.92 -16.19 -5.18
N SER A 92 7.87 -17.12 -6.17
CA SER A 92 8.39 -18.49 -6.02
C SER A 92 9.90 -18.54 -5.75
N GLN A 93 10.66 -17.62 -6.35
CA GLN A 93 12.10 -17.50 -6.14
C GLN A 93 12.40 -16.62 -4.91
N PRO A 94 13.05 -17.17 -3.87
CA PRO A 94 13.34 -16.41 -2.65
C PRO A 94 14.29 -15.23 -2.93
N ARG A 95 14.03 -14.10 -2.28
CA ARG A 95 14.85 -12.88 -2.37
C ARG A 95 15.32 -12.47 -0.98
N LEU A 96 16.43 -13.01 -0.52
CA LEU A 96 17.02 -12.69 0.80
C LEU A 96 17.83 -11.39 0.73
N VAL A 97 17.20 -10.31 0.27
CA VAL A 97 17.79 -8.97 0.15
C VAL A 97 16.89 -7.94 0.82
N TYR A 98 17.46 -6.85 1.28
CA TYR A 98 16.66 -5.69 1.68
C TYR A 98 16.14 -5.01 0.41
N HIS A 99 14.86 -4.64 0.43
CA HIS A 99 14.23 -3.92 -0.67
C HIS A 99 14.36 -2.39 -0.52
N ILE A 100 14.90 -1.94 0.58
CA ILE A 100 15.26 -0.56 0.92
C ILE A 100 16.72 -0.50 1.37
N ASP A 101 17.34 0.67 1.31
CA ASP A 101 18.74 0.82 1.72
C ASP A 101 18.95 0.71 3.24
N ASP A 102 20.21 0.53 3.66
CA ASP A 102 20.57 0.37 5.08
C ASP A 102 20.16 1.56 5.95
N SER A 103 20.11 2.75 5.39
CA SER A 103 19.71 3.96 6.12
C SER A 103 18.23 3.93 6.42
N ALA A 104 17.42 3.55 5.43
CA ALA A 104 15.98 3.37 5.57
C ALA A 104 15.64 2.21 6.55
N VAL A 105 16.36 1.09 6.47
CA VAL A 105 16.26 -0.02 7.45
C VAL A 105 16.50 0.48 8.87
N LYS A 106 17.59 1.23 9.10
CA LYS A 106 17.89 1.80 10.42
C LYS A 106 16.81 2.77 10.91
N ALA A 107 16.27 3.60 10.00
CA ALA A 107 15.19 4.54 10.33
C ALA A 107 13.91 3.81 10.75
N LEU A 108 13.51 2.76 10.01
CA LEU A 108 12.35 1.94 10.33
C LEU A 108 12.54 1.20 11.67
N THR A 109 13.70 0.56 11.89
CA THR A 109 14.02 -0.12 13.17
C THR A 109 13.96 0.87 14.35
N LYS A 110 14.50 2.09 14.17
CA LYS A 110 14.44 3.15 15.19
C LYS A 110 13.02 3.63 15.45
N TYR A 111 12.19 3.69 14.41
CA TYR A 111 10.77 4.00 14.55
C TYR A 111 10.05 2.91 15.34
N TYR A 112 10.24 1.65 15.00
CA TYR A 112 9.64 0.51 15.71
C TYR A 112 10.06 0.45 17.18
N ALA A 113 11.31 0.79 17.52
CA ALA A 113 11.76 0.86 18.90
C ALA A 113 10.96 1.82 19.79
N LYS A 114 10.30 2.81 19.18
CA LYS A 114 9.45 3.79 19.88
C LYS A 114 7.96 3.48 19.73
N ALA A 115 7.59 2.87 18.61
CA ALA A 115 6.19 2.67 18.24
C ALA A 115 5.62 1.35 18.78
N LEU A 116 6.42 0.30 18.89
CA LEU A 116 5.96 -1.00 19.35
C LEU A 116 5.82 -1.02 20.87
N PRO A 117 4.63 -1.37 21.40
CA PRO A 117 4.45 -1.51 22.85
C PRO A 117 5.29 -2.67 23.40
N LYS A 118 5.73 -2.53 24.63
CA LYS A 118 6.40 -3.59 25.37
C LYS A 118 5.44 -4.77 25.58
N GLY A 119 5.91 -5.99 25.30
CA GLY A 119 5.12 -7.20 25.45
C GLY A 119 4.04 -7.41 24.37
N ALA A 120 4.01 -6.59 23.32
CA ALA A 120 2.97 -6.67 22.29
C ALA A 120 3.08 -7.93 21.44
N ASP A 121 1.92 -8.55 21.16
CA ASP A 121 1.76 -9.56 20.11
C ASP A 121 1.64 -8.86 18.73
N VAL A 122 2.50 -9.24 17.79
CA VAL A 122 2.60 -8.59 16.49
C VAL A 122 2.33 -9.57 15.35
N LEU A 123 1.53 -9.11 14.38
CA LEU A 123 1.37 -9.74 13.08
C LEU A 123 2.10 -8.90 12.01
N ASP A 124 3.07 -9.49 11.34
CA ASP A 124 3.77 -8.90 10.20
C ASP A 124 3.17 -9.46 8.91
N ILE A 125 2.37 -8.65 8.19
CA ILE A 125 1.73 -9.07 6.93
C ILE A 125 2.60 -8.73 5.73
N CYS A 126 2.43 -9.47 4.62
CA CYS A 126 3.33 -9.46 3.48
C CYS A 126 4.78 -9.70 3.90
N SER A 127 4.96 -10.47 4.96
CA SER A 127 6.24 -10.72 5.61
C SER A 127 7.17 -11.56 4.73
N SER A 128 8.46 -11.39 4.94
CA SER A 128 9.53 -12.10 4.24
C SER A 128 10.60 -12.56 5.25
N TRP A 129 11.86 -12.61 4.85
CA TRP A 129 12.98 -13.10 5.66
C TRP A 129 13.42 -12.14 6.78
N VAL A 130 12.86 -10.92 6.84
CA VAL A 130 13.17 -9.91 7.86
C VAL A 130 11.98 -9.00 8.11
N SER A 131 11.72 -8.66 9.37
CA SER A 131 10.64 -7.76 9.82
C SER A 131 11.13 -6.41 10.35
N HIS A 132 12.46 -6.21 10.41
CA HIS A 132 13.11 -4.98 10.91
C HIS A 132 12.78 -4.60 12.36
N PHE A 133 12.32 -5.54 13.18
CA PHE A 133 12.08 -5.30 14.59
C PHE A 133 13.38 -5.00 15.37
N PRO A 134 13.33 -4.14 16.40
CA PRO A 134 14.49 -3.86 17.23
C PRO A 134 14.97 -5.13 17.98
N LYS A 135 16.27 -5.33 18.07
CA LYS A 135 16.85 -6.53 18.71
C LYS A 135 16.53 -6.63 20.20
N ASP A 136 16.53 -5.49 20.89
CA ASP A 136 16.37 -5.41 22.34
C ASP A 136 14.92 -5.05 22.75
N TRP A 137 13.97 -5.18 21.81
CA TRP A 137 12.57 -4.95 22.13
C TRP A 137 11.98 -6.12 22.90
N GLU A 138 11.42 -5.83 24.08
CA GLU A 138 10.63 -6.80 24.82
C GLU A 138 9.29 -7.00 24.13
N HIS A 139 9.13 -8.15 23.48
CA HIS A 139 7.98 -8.48 22.65
C HIS A 139 7.14 -9.60 23.24
N GLY A 140 5.88 -9.70 22.80
CA GLY A 140 5.05 -10.89 22.91
C GLY A 140 5.32 -11.85 21.75
N LYS A 141 4.29 -12.43 21.20
CA LYS A 141 4.39 -13.33 20.04
C LYS A 141 4.53 -12.53 18.74
N ARG A 142 5.47 -12.95 17.88
CA ARG A 142 5.71 -12.34 16.57
C ARG A 142 5.33 -13.35 15.49
N THR A 143 4.27 -13.05 14.76
CA THR A 143 3.69 -13.92 13.74
C THR A 143 3.88 -13.29 12.36
N GLY A 144 4.39 -14.06 11.40
CA GLY A 144 4.49 -13.66 10.00
C GLY A 144 3.33 -14.18 9.15
N LEU A 145 2.85 -13.38 8.21
CA LEU A 145 1.93 -13.78 7.15
C LEU A 145 2.50 -13.33 5.81
N GLY A 146 2.97 -14.25 4.99
CA GLY A 146 3.66 -13.92 3.73
C GLY A 146 3.48 -15.01 2.69
N MET A 147 4.12 -14.87 1.55
CA MET A 147 3.90 -15.78 0.41
C MET A 147 4.99 -16.84 0.23
N ASN A 148 6.24 -16.52 0.56
CA ASN A 148 7.35 -17.43 0.33
C ASN A 148 7.76 -18.13 1.63
N GLU A 149 7.47 -19.43 1.73
CA GLU A 149 7.76 -20.24 2.92
C GLU A 149 9.25 -20.27 3.26
N PHE A 150 10.12 -20.33 2.25
CA PHE A 150 11.56 -20.36 2.47
C PHE A 150 12.04 -19.03 3.08
N GLU A 151 11.60 -17.89 2.57
CA GLU A 151 11.92 -16.58 3.14
C GLU A 151 11.43 -16.47 4.59
N LEU A 152 10.16 -16.80 4.85
CA LEU A 152 9.59 -16.80 6.18
C LEU A 152 10.37 -17.70 7.17
N SER A 153 10.80 -18.88 6.72
CA SER A 153 11.62 -19.80 7.53
C SER A 153 13.00 -19.24 7.90
N LYS A 154 13.49 -18.24 7.15
CA LYS A 154 14.76 -17.54 7.44
C LYS A 154 14.59 -16.31 8.33
N ASN A 155 13.35 -15.91 8.60
CA ASN A 155 13.09 -14.77 9.45
C ASN A 155 13.24 -15.12 10.95
N VAL A 156 14.44 -14.92 11.47
CA VAL A 156 14.76 -15.15 12.88
C VAL A 156 14.04 -14.21 13.85
N GLN A 157 13.34 -13.22 13.35
CA GLN A 157 12.55 -12.28 14.14
C GLN A 157 11.10 -12.75 14.35
N LEU A 158 10.68 -13.85 13.73
CA LEU A 158 9.35 -14.44 13.90
C LEU A 158 9.41 -15.66 14.83
N ASP A 159 8.37 -15.84 15.62
CA ASP A 159 8.15 -17.02 16.46
C ASP A 159 7.31 -18.07 15.73
N GLU A 160 6.46 -17.63 14.80
CA GLU A 160 5.70 -18.49 13.87
C GLU A 160 5.35 -17.73 12.59
N TYR A 161 4.92 -18.47 11.57
CA TYR A 161 4.41 -17.89 10.34
C TYR A 161 3.32 -18.74 9.69
N LYS A 162 2.55 -18.11 8.80
CA LYS A 162 1.62 -18.75 7.87
C LYS A 162 1.93 -18.30 6.44
N VAL A 163 1.79 -19.23 5.50
CA VAL A 163 1.94 -18.94 4.07
C VAL A 163 0.57 -18.62 3.49
N LYS A 164 0.42 -17.44 2.88
CA LYS A 164 -0.84 -17.02 2.27
C LYS A 164 -0.66 -15.89 1.28
N ASP A 165 -1.39 -15.97 0.16
CA ASP A 165 -1.57 -14.91 -0.82
C ASP A 165 -2.82 -14.11 -0.47
N LEU A 166 -2.64 -12.86 -0.05
CA LEU A 166 -3.71 -11.94 0.35
C LEU A 166 -4.49 -11.38 -0.86
N ASN A 167 -3.93 -11.44 -2.06
CA ASN A 167 -4.61 -11.06 -3.28
C ASN A 167 -5.55 -12.14 -3.80
N VAL A 168 -5.29 -13.42 -3.47
CA VAL A 168 -6.20 -14.54 -3.75
C VAL A 168 -7.31 -14.60 -2.69
N ASP A 169 -6.93 -14.64 -1.41
CA ASP A 169 -7.85 -14.70 -0.29
C ASP A 169 -7.38 -13.76 0.83
N ALA A 170 -8.07 -12.63 0.96
CA ALA A 170 -7.75 -11.60 1.94
C ALA A 170 -8.02 -12.00 3.39
N LYS A 171 -8.75 -13.10 3.65
CA LYS A 171 -9.09 -13.54 5.01
C LYS A 171 -7.87 -14.04 5.77
N PHE A 172 -7.56 -13.45 6.94
CA PHE A 172 -6.44 -13.87 7.76
C PHE A 172 -6.77 -15.15 8.56
N PRO A 173 -5.83 -16.12 8.63
CA PRO A 173 -6.02 -17.38 9.34
C PRO A 173 -5.77 -17.23 10.86
N PHE A 174 -6.33 -16.18 11.46
CA PHE A 174 -6.20 -15.83 12.87
C PHE A 174 -7.55 -15.44 13.45
N ASP A 175 -7.71 -15.60 14.76
CA ASP A 175 -8.93 -15.23 15.48
C ASP A 175 -9.06 -13.69 15.62
N ASP A 176 -10.27 -13.25 15.95
CA ASP A 176 -10.55 -11.85 16.25
C ASP A 176 -9.74 -11.40 17.48
N ASN A 177 -9.29 -10.15 17.48
CA ASN A 177 -8.62 -9.52 18.63
C ASN A 177 -7.40 -10.32 19.14
N SER A 178 -6.57 -10.85 18.24
CA SER A 178 -5.40 -11.69 18.54
C SER A 178 -4.10 -10.89 18.68
N PHE A 179 -4.02 -9.70 18.08
CA PHE A 179 -2.78 -8.94 17.99
C PHE A 179 -2.92 -7.52 18.55
N ASP A 180 -1.85 -7.00 19.14
CA ASP A 180 -1.74 -5.61 19.58
C ASP A 180 -1.27 -4.69 18.46
N VAL A 181 -0.45 -5.24 17.55
CA VAL A 181 0.08 -4.50 16.40
C VAL A 181 0.03 -5.36 15.14
N VAL A 182 -0.31 -4.72 14.02
CA VAL A 182 -0.10 -5.27 12.67
C VAL A 182 0.91 -4.39 11.95
N THR A 183 1.94 -5.00 11.34
CA THR A 183 2.94 -4.30 10.52
C THR A 183 2.85 -4.75 9.06
N CYS A 184 3.16 -3.83 8.13
CA CYS A 184 3.39 -4.13 6.71
C CYS A 184 4.55 -3.27 6.23
N VAL A 185 5.62 -3.92 5.76
CA VAL A 185 6.85 -3.23 5.37
C VAL A 185 6.95 -3.16 3.85
N VAL A 186 6.89 -1.95 3.29
CA VAL A 186 7.05 -1.62 1.86
C VAL A 186 6.35 -2.60 0.92
N SER A 187 5.10 -2.96 1.25
CA SER A 187 4.35 -3.99 0.53
C SER A 187 2.85 -3.69 0.39
N VAL A 188 2.36 -2.60 0.95
CA VAL A 188 0.94 -2.21 0.87
C VAL A 188 0.52 -1.87 -0.56
N ASP A 189 1.46 -1.48 -1.39
CA ASP A 189 1.34 -1.15 -2.81
C ASP A 189 1.09 -2.36 -3.73
N TYR A 190 1.21 -3.59 -3.20
CA TYR A 190 0.91 -4.82 -3.96
C TYR A 190 -0.47 -5.39 -3.65
N LEU A 191 -1.21 -4.82 -2.70
CA LEU A 191 -2.54 -5.30 -2.30
C LEU A 191 -3.62 -4.81 -3.29
N ASN A 192 -4.19 -5.73 -4.07
CA ASN A 192 -5.25 -5.41 -5.03
C ASN A 192 -6.67 -5.46 -4.41
N LYS A 193 -6.80 -5.93 -3.16
CA LYS A 193 -8.02 -5.95 -2.35
C LYS A 193 -7.83 -5.22 -1.02
N PRO A 194 -7.41 -3.94 -1.04
CA PRO A 194 -6.98 -3.27 0.19
C PRO A 194 -8.09 -3.14 1.24
N LEU A 195 -9.35 -2.93 0.86
CA LEU A 195 -10.43 -2.82 1.85
C LEU A 195 -10.69 -4.12 2.59
N GLU A 196 -10.65 -5.25 1.88
CA GLU A 196 -10.79 -6.58 2.49
C GLU A 196 -9.63 -6.84 3.47
N VAL A 197 -8.40 -6.54 3.05
CA VAL A 197 -7.21 -6.71 3.91
C VAL A 197 -7.30 -5.78 5.14
N PHE A 198 -7.69 -4.52 4.97
CA PHE A 198 -7.79 -3.59 6.11
C PHE A 198 -8.97 -3.92 7.05
N ASN A 199 -10.05 -4.53 6.55
CA ASN A 199 -11.10 -5.11 7.39
C ASN A 199 -10.55 -6.28 8.24
N GLU A 200 -9.72 -7.15 7.65
CA GLU A 200 -9.08 -8.23 8.38
C GLU A 200 -8.05 -7.72 9.41
N ILE A 201 -7.25 -6.71 9.04
CA ILE A 201 -6.37 -6.01 10.00
C ILE A 201 -7.19 -5.51 11.20
N ARG A 202 -8.32 -4.85 10.94
CA ARG A 202 -9.21 -4.39 12.02
C ARG A 202 -9.74 -5.56 12.86
N ARG A 203 -10.16 -6.65 12.22
CA ARG A 203 -10.73 -7.82 12.89
C ARG A 203 -9.72 -8.45 13.86
N VAL A 204 -8.50 -8.68 13.40
CA VAL A 204 -7.47 -9.37 14.19
C VAL A 204 -6.82 -8.48 15.25
N LEU A 205 -6.84 -7.15 15.09
CA LEU A 205 -6.36 -6.23 16.12
C LEU A 205 -7.26 -6.24 17.35
N ARG A 206 -6.67 -6.22 18.53
CA ARG A 206 -7.36 -5.94 19.80
C ARG A 206 -7.91 -4.51 19.80
N PRO A 207 -8.98 -4.21 20.54
CA PRO A 207 -9.40 -2.82 20.77
C PRO A 207 -8.24 -1.97 21.27
N GLY A 208 -8.03 -0.79 20.68
CA GLY A 208 -6.87 0.07 20.97
C GLY A 208 -5.55 -0.36 20.33
N GLY A 209 -5.50 -1.54 19.71
CA GLY A 209 -4.35 -1.99 18.91
C GLY A 209 -4.16 -1.14 17.65
N LYS A 210 -3.01 -1.25 17.01
CA LYS A 210 -2.69 -0.40 15.85
C LYS A 210 -2.10 -1.15 14.67
N ALA A 211 -2.29 -0.61 13.48
CA ALA A 211 -1.61 -1.05 12.28
C ALA A 211 -0.61 0.02 11.82
N ILE A 212 0.58 -0.42 11.39
CA ILE A 212 1.68 0.42 10.93
C ILE A 212 2.06 -0.02 9.52
N MET A 213 1.70 0.80 8.53
CA MET A 213 2.09 0.62 7.13
C MET A 213 3.31 1.49 6.85
N SER A 214 4.45 0.88 6.51
CA SER A 214 5.62 1.62 6.05
C SER A 214 5.71 1.58 4.53
N MET A 215 6.11 2.69 3.92
CA MET A 215 6.18 2.87 2.48
C MET A 215 7.49 3.54 2.08
N SER A 216 7.93 3.25 0.86
CA SER A 216 9.09 3.87 0.22
C SER A 216 8.76 4.10 -1.26
N ASN A 217 9.66 4.77 -1.97
CA ASN A 217 9.61 4.86 -3.43
C ASN A 217 10.17 3.60 -4.13
N ARG A 218 10.50 2.56 -3.36
CA ARG A 218 11.02 1.27 -3.87
C ARG A 218 9.89 0.28 -4.01
N CYS A 219 9.65 -0.18 -5.23
CA CYS A 219 8.66 -1.20 -5.51
C CYS A 219 9.06 -2.05 -6.73
N PHE A 220 8.36 -3.14 -6.97
CA PHE A 220 8.35 -3.87 -8.23
C PHE A 220 7.25 -3.26 -9.13
N PRO A 221 7.56 -2.38 -10.09
CA PRO A 221 6.55 -1.60 -10.79
C PRO A 221 5.51 -2.45 -11.52
N THR A 222 5.90 -3.66 -11.97
CA THR A 222 5.00 -4.57 -12.68
C THR A 222 3.94 -5.20 -11.76
N LYS A 223 4.24 -5.34 -10.46
CA LYS A 223 3.35 -5.93 -9.45
C LYS A 223 2.67 -4.88 -8.56
N ALA A 224 3.18 -3.65 -8.53
CA ALA A 224 2.50 -2.56 -7.84
C ALA A 224 1.18 -2.20 -8.55
N ILE A 225 0.16 -1.86 -7.77
CA ILE A 225 -1.14 -1.44 -8.29
C ILE A 225 -1.02 -0.18 -9.16
N GLN A 226 -1.90 -0.04 -10.14
CA GLN A 226 -1.80 1.01 -11.16
C GLN A 226 -1.78 2.41 -10.55
N ILE A 227 -2.62 2.67 -9.57
CA ILE A 227 -2.69 3.98 -8.92
C ILE A 227 -1.36 4.34 -8.23
N TRP A 228 -0.64 3.37 -7.66
CA TRP A 228 0.67 3.59 -7.05
C TRP A 228 1.69 4.08 -8.08
N ASN A 229 1.76 3.40 -9.23
CA ASN A 229 2.66 3.78 -10.32
C ASN A 229 2.34 5.15 -10.95
N GLN A 230 1.15 5.70 -10.71
CA GLN A 230 0.66 6.96 -11.29
C GLN A 230 0.68 8.14 -10.32
N THR A 231 1.07 7.93 -9.09
CA THR A 231 1.00 8.91 -8.01
C THR A 231 2.35 9.08 -7.32
N ASN A 232 2.47 10.13 -6.51
CA ASN A 232 3.69 10.47 -5.76
C ASN A 232 3.58 10.06 -4.27
N ASP A 233 4.67 10.20 -3.52
CA ASP A 233 4.76 9.78 -2.13
C ASP A 233 3.68 10.40 -1.22
N MET A 234 3.30 11.67 -1.43
CA MET A 234 2.26 12.31 -0.63
C MET A 234 0.86 11.75 -0.97
N GLU A 235 0.64 11.44 -2.24
CA GLU A 235 -0.58 10.76 -2.70
C GLU A 235 -0.62 9.31 -2.18
N HIS A 236 0.51 8.60 -2.10
CA HIS A 236 0.60 7.26 -1.47
C HIS A 236 0.16 7.30 -0.01
N ILE A 237 0.60 8.30 0.76
CA ILE A 237 0.15 8.51 2.15
C ILE A 237 -1.38 8.68 2.20
N PHE A 238 -1.95 9.49 1.29
CA PHE A 238 -3.40 9.69 1.22
C PHE A 238 -4.15 8.40 0.85
N ILE A 239 -3.64 7.64 -0.14
CA ILE A 239 -4.21 6.36 -0.59
C ILE A 239 -4.26 5.38 0.60
N VAL A 240 -3.14 5.18 1.31
CA VAL A 240 -3.09 4.26 2.46
C VAL A 240 -3.94 4.77 3.63
N GLY A 241 -3.96 6.08 3.87
CA GLY A 241 -4.86 6.71 4.85
C GLY A 241 -6.32 6.44 4.54
N SER A 242 -6.70 6.44 3.24
CA SER A 242 -8.06 6.14 2.80
C SER A 242 -8.47 4.68 3.10
N TYR A 243 -7.55 3.74 3.02
CA TYR A 243 -7.83 2.34 3.36
C TYR A 243 -8.28 2.20 4.82
N PHE A 244 -7.64 2.89 5.75
CA PHE A 244 -8.08 2.95 7.14
C PHE A 244 -9.43 3.62 7.29
N HIS A 245 -9.63 4.76 6.60
CA HIS A 245 -10.87 5.52 6.68
C HIS A 245 -12.08 4.70 6.21
N TYR A 246 -12.00 4.09 5.02
CA TYR A 246 -13.13 3.38 4.41
C TYR A 246 -13.32 1.95 4.94
N ALA A 247 -12.30 1.30 5.48
CA ALA A 247 -12.48 0.08 6.26
C ALA A 247 -13.27 0.36 7.55
N GLY A 248 -13.23 1.59 8.05
CA GLY A 248 -13.93 2.01 9.25
C GLY A 248 -13.39 1.38 10.53
N GLY A 249 -13.94 1.79 11.68
CA GLY A 249 -13.55 1.22 12.98
C GLY A 249 -12.13 1.56 13.46
N PHE A 250 -11.43 2.44 12.75
CA PHE A 250 -10.18 3.05 13.17
C PHE A 250 -10.37 4.50 13.59
N ASP A 251 -9.51 4.99 14.47
CA ASP A 251 -9.35 6.43 14.68
C ASP A 251 -8.81 7.09 13.39
N PRO A 252 -8.89 8.42 13.25
CA PRO A 252 -8.28 9.09 12.11
C PRO A 252 -6.80 8.67 11.96
N PRO A 253 -6.39 8.14 10.78
CA PRO A 253 -5.03 7.71 10.59
C PRO A 253 -4.05 8.89 10.65
N VAL A 254 -2.83 8.62 11.08
CA VAL A 254 -1.75 9.60 11.13
C VAL A 254 -0.60 9.18 10.25
N SER A 255 0.12 10.16 9.70
CA SER A 255 1.29 9.93 8.84
C SER A 255 2.54 10.60 9.39
N ARG A 256 3.70 10.06 9.01
CA ARG A 256 5.02 10.56 9.43
C ARG A 256 6.04 10.35 8.32
N ASP A 257 6.93 11.30 8.15
CA ASP A 257 8.17 11.14 7.42
C ASP A 257 9.27 10.71 8.41
N ILE A 258 9.84 9.53 8.18
CA ILE A 258 10.99 9.02 8.95
C ILE A 258 12.22 8.87 8.08
N SER A 259 12.24 9.49 6.90
CA SER A 259 13.34 9.42 5.93
C SER A 259 14.64 9.86 6.57
N PRO A 260 15.70 9.03 6.54
CA PRO A 260 16.92 9.33 7.29
C PRO A 260 17.75 10.45 6.65
N ASN A 261 17.83 10.49 5.31
CA ASN A 261 18.63 11.44 4.55
C ASN A 261 17.91 11.82 3.26
N PRO A 262 16.99 12.83 3.28
CA PRO A 262 16.22 13.22 2.11
C PRO A 262 17.09 13.46 0.88
N GLY A 263 16.74 12.85 -0.26
CA GLY A 263 17.45 12.96 -1.53
C GLY A 263 18.79 12.20 -1.63
N ARG A 264 19.18 11.46 -0.55
CA ARG A 264 20.43 10.66 -0.54
C ARG A 264 20.22 9.19 -0.18
N SER A 265 19.13 8.87 0.49
CA SER A 265 18.74 7.50 0.85
C SER A 265 17.28 7.27 0.44
N ASP A 266 16.86 6.03 0.47
CA ASP A 266 15.44 5.70 0.21
C ASP A 266 14.55 6.44 1.23
N PRO A 267 13.49 7.12 0.77
CA PRO A 267 12.53 7.75 1.67
C PRO A 267 11.75 6.67 2.44
N MET A 268 11.29 7.03 3.63
CA MET A 268 10.46 6.15 4.45
C MET A 268 9.31 6.93 5.06
N TYR A 269 8.11 6.53 4.71
CA TYR A 269 6.87 7.10 5.23
C TYR A 269 6.09 6.07 6.03
N ILE A 270 5.42 6.51 7.06
CA ILE A 270 4.56 5.69 7.90
C ILE A 270 3.14 6.21 7.81
N VAL A 271 2.18 5.30 7.68
CA VAL A 271 0.77 5.54 7.96
C VAL A 271 0.33 4.59 9.07
N GLU A 272 -0.16 5.15 10.15
CA GLU A 272 -0.61 4.42 11.34
C GLU A 272 -2.10 4.64 11.59
N GLY A 273 -2.85 3.55 11.77
CA GLY A 273 -4.25 3.55 12.19
C GLY A 273 -4.44 2.77 13.48
N ARG A 274 -5.19 3.32 14.45
CA ARG A 274 -5.51 2.67 15.71
C ARG A 274 -6.94 2.16 15.68
N LYS A 275 -7.17 0.88 16.00
CA LYS A 275 -8.52 0.34 16.16
C LYS A 275 -9.20 1.01 17.33
N LYS A 276 -10.43 1.49 17.12
CA LYS A 276 -11.26 2.05 18.19
C LYS A 276 -11.49 1.03 19.30
N ALA A 277 -11.59 1.54 20.52
CA ALA A 277 -11.88 0.73 21.70
C ALA A 277 -13.30 0.15 21.67
#